data_f299b1096ade19f7145a3e103d294bec
#
_entry.id   f299b1096ade19f7145a3e103d294bec
#
_cell.length_a   1.000
_cell.length_b   1.000
_cell.length_c   1.000
_cell.angle_alpha   90.00
_cell.angle_beta   90.00
_cell.angle_gamma   90.00
#
_symmetry.space_group_name_H-M   'P 1'
#
loop_
_entity.id
_entity.type
_entity.pdbx_description
1 polymer ?
#
loop_
_entity_poly.entity_id
_entity_poly.type
_entity_poly.pdbx_seq_one_letter_code
_entity_poly.pdbx_strand_id
1 'polypeptide(L)'
;MVDMTQLQAIYGGTFDPVHYGHLKPVEILANQIGLSKVIIMPNNVPPHRPQPEATSAQRVHMLKLAIADKPLFTLDERELRRDTPSWTAQTLQEWRQEQGPRKPLAFIIGQDSLLTFPTWHNYETILDNVHLIVCRRPGYPPTMAQEADQRWLDRHLTHDVESLHNRPSGVIYLAETPWFDISATIIRQRLERGESCAEMLPAAVLDYIREQGLYC
;
A
#
# COMPACT_ATOMS: atom_id res chain seq x y z
N MET A 1 7.76 4.57 28.71
CA MET A 1 6.73 5.15 27.82
C MET A 1 7.03 4.74 26.39
N VAL A 2 6.03 4.23 25.66
CA VAL A 2 6.22 3.84 24.25
C VAL A 2 6.30 5.11 23.41
N ASP A 3 7.30 5.17 22.54
CA ASP A 3 7.39 6.27 21.59
C ASP A 3 6.45 6.01 20.41
N MET A 4 5.27 6.58 20.46
CA MET A 4 4.22 6.45 19.46
C MET A 4 4.53 7.21 18.16
N THR A 5 5.70 7.88 18.07
CA THR A 5 6.04 8.71 16.91
C THR A 5 6.91 7.99 15.87
N GLN A 6 7.36 6.76 16.15
CA GLN A 6 8.33 6.06 15.31
C GLN A 6 7.75 5.09 14.28
N LEU A 7 6.49 4.67 14.44
CA LEU A 7 5.88 3.71 13.53
C LEU A 7 5.73 4.31 12.14
N GLN A 8 6.37 3.69 11.16
CA GLN A 8 6.27 4.04 9.75
C GLN A 8 5.80 2.84 8.95
N ALA A 9 5.14 3.11 7.83
CA ALA A 9 4.63 2.06 6.96
C ALA A 9 4.97 2.33 5.50
N ILE A 10 5.22 1.25 4.75
CA ILE A 10 5.24 1.26 3.29
C ILE A 10 3.85 0.89 2.79
N TYR A 11 3.38 1.61 1.79
CA TYR A 11 2.16 1.32 1.04
C TYR A 11 2.52 1.15 -0.43
N GLY A 12 2.50 -0.09 -0.90
CA GLY A 12 2.84 -0.43 -2.27
C GLY A 12 1.63 -0.47 -3.19
N GLY A 13 1.86 -0.32 -4.48
CA GLY A 13 0.81 -0.43 -5.49
C GLY A 13 1.30 -0.05 -6.88
N THR A 14 0.47 -0.28 -7.87
CA THR A 14 0.75 0.12 -9.25
C THR A 14 0.47 1.61 -9.47
N PHE A 15 -0.63 2.10 -8.91
CA PHE A 15 -1.04 3.51 -9.01
C PHE A 15 -1.16 3.98 -10.48
N ASP A 16 -2.12 3.46 -11.17
CA ASP A 16 -2.33 3.69 -12.61
C ASP A 16 -3.79 4.10 -12.91
N PRO A 17 -4.27 5.26 -12.45
CA PRO A 17 -3.61 6.27 -11.61
C PRO A 17 -3.82 6.08 -10.10
N VAL A 18 -3.06 6.83 -9.31
CA VAL A 18 -3.35 7.04 -7.90
C VAL A 18 -4.72 7.72 -7.73
N HIS A 19 -5.48 7.33 -6.69
CA HIS A 19 -6.82 7.86 -6.46
C HIS A 19 -7.19 7.88 -4.98
N TYR A 20 -8.35 8.41 -4.65
CA TYR A 20 -8.80 8.53 -3.26
C TYR A 20 -9.06 7.19 -2.58
N GLY A 21 -9.35 6.14 -3.33
CA GLY A 21 -9.43 4.77 -2.77
C GLY A 21 -8.09 4.25 -2.26
N HIS A 22 -6.97 4.81 -2.72
CA HIS A 22 -5.64 4.56 -2.16
C HIS A 22 -5.38 5.46 -0.94
N LEU A 23 -5.58 6.77 -1.10
CA LEU A 23 -5.09 7.77 -0.15
C LEU A 23 -5.96 7.90 1.11
N LYS A 24 -7.28 7.97 0.95
CA LYS A 24 -8.19 8.26 2.08
C LYS A 24 -8.22 7.18 3.14
N PRO A 25 -8.32 5.87 2.81
CA PRO A 25 -8.27 4.84 3.85
C PRO A 25 -6.97 4.87 4.65
N VAL A 26 -5.84 5.13 3.99
CA VAL A 26 -4.53 5.17 4.64
C VAL A 26 -4.38 6.40 5.53
N GLU A 27 -4.92 7.55 5.14
CA GLU A 27 -4.96 8.74 5.98
C GLU A 27 -5.77 8.49 7.26
N ILE A 28 -6.92 7.85 7.13
CA ILE A 28 -7.77 7.48 8.27
C ILE A 28 -7.05 6.48 9.18
N LEU A 29 -6.44 5.46 8.58
CA LEU A 29 -5.65 4.46 9.30
C LEU A 29 -4.51 5.12 10.09
N ALA A 30 -3.79 6.05 9.48
CA ALA A 30 -2.68 6.74 10.13
C ALA A 30 -3.13 7.47 11.40
N ASN A 31 -4.29 8.10 11.37
CA ASN A 31 -4.86 8.76 12.55
C ASN A 31 -5.31 7.75 13.61
N GLN A 32 -5.87 6.61 13.20
CA GLN A 32 -6.37 5.58 14.13
C GLN A 32 -5.26 4.91 14.91
N ILE A 33 -4.13 4.61 14.26
CA ILE A 33 -3.06 3.80 14.87
C ILE A 33 -1.77 4.56 15.13
N GLY A 34 -1.71 5.83 14.78
CA GLY A 34 -0.53 6.67 15.05
C GLY A 34 0.65 6.41 14.12
N LEU A 35 0.39 6.30 12.79
CA LEU A 35 1.48 6.28 11.82
C LEU A 35 2.10 7.66 11.71
N SER A 36 3.41 7.75 11.87
CA SER A 36 4.14 9.02 11.73
C SER A 36 4.43 9.34 10.27
N LYS A 37 4.55 8.32 9.42
CA LYS A 37 4.84 8.45 7.99
C LYS A 37 4.35 7.25 7.23
N VAL A 38 3.83 7.49 6.03
CA VAL A 38 3.49 6.46 5.04
C VAL A 38 4.35 6.70 3.81
N ILE A 39 5.10 5.68 3.43
CA ILE A 39 5.98 5.70 2.26
C ILE A 39 5.26 5.02 1.11
N ILE A 40 4.87 5.79 0.10
CA ILE A 40 4.26 5.23 -1.10
C ILE A 40 5.36 4.67 -1.98
N MET A 41 5.23 3.42 -2.36
CA MET A 41 6.22 2.72 -3.17
C MET A 41 5.56 2.15 -4.42
N PRO A 42 5.63 2.86 -5.56
CA PRO A 42 5.10 2.32 -6.81
C PRO A 42 5.92 1.11 -7.27
N ASN A 43 5.20 0.08 -7.71
CA ASN A 43 5.85 -1.15 -8.13
C ASN A 43 6.26 -1.12 -9.60
N ASN A 44 7.24 -1.96 -9.92
CA ASN A 44 7.61 -2.27 -11.28
C ASN A 44 6.87 -3.54 -11.71
N VAL A 45 5.99 -3.41 -12.71
CA VAL A 45 5.17 -4.55 -13.17
C VAL A 45 6.02 -5.46 -14.05
N PRO A 46 6.11 -6.78 -13.73
CA PRO A 46 6.88 -7.72 -14.53
C PRO A 46 6.41 -7.78 -15.99
N PRO A 47 7.31 -7.99 -16.96
CA PRO A 47 6.95 -7.97 -18.40
C PRO A 47 5.89 -8.98 -18.83
N HIS A 48 5.73 -10.08 -18.08
CA HIS A 48 4.75 -11.12 -18.40
C HIS A 48 3.32 -10.79 -17.92
N ARG A 49 3.15 -9.69 -17.19
CA ARG A 49 1.82 -9.22 -16.74
C ARG A 49 1.37 -8.03 -17.59
N PRO A 50 0.05 -7.74 -17.61
CA PRO A 50 -0.42 -6.53 -18.26
C PRO A 50 0.30 -5.31 -17.71
N GLN A 51 0.85 -4.50 -18.62
CA GLN A 51 1.59 -3.29 -18.24
C GLN A 51 0.63 -2.15 -17.90
N PRO A 52 1.02 -1.24 -16.98
CA PRO A 52 0.28 0.00 -16.76
C PRO A 52 0.14 0.80 -18.05
N GLU A 53 -0.95 1.52 -18.20
CA GLU A 53 -1.12 2.42 -19.35
C GLU A 53 -0.20 3.64 -19.25
N ALA A 54 0.01 4.16 -18.04
CA ALA A 54 0.96 5.23 -17.81
C ALA A 54 2.38 4.66 -17.64
N THR A 55 3.37 5.42 -18.10
CA THR A 55 4.78 5.07 -17.88
C THR A 55 5.14 5.18 -16.39
N SER A 56 6.26 4.59 -15.99
CA SER A 56 6.76 4.74 -14.61
C SER A 56 6.95 6.20 -14.23
N ALA A 57 7.51 7.01 -15.13
CA ALA A 57 7.71 8.44 -14.90
C ALA A 57 6.36 9.18 -14.72
N GLN A 58 5.35 8.84 -15.50
CA GLN A 58 4.02 9.43 -15.40
C GLN A 58 3.33 9.02 -14.11
N ARG A 59 3.43 7.76 -13.71
CA ARG A 59 2.86 7.28 -12.43
C ARG A 59 3.51 7.98 -11.24
N VAL A 60 4.82 8.14 -11.24
CA VAL A 60 5.55 8.88 -10.21
C VAL A 60 5.12 10.34 -10.17
N HIS A 61 4.97 10.99 -11.33
CA HIS A 61 4.54 12.39 -11.38
C HIS A 61 3.14 12.57 -10.78
N MET A 62 2.21 11.68 -11.13
CA MET A 62 0.86 11.71 -10.56
C MET A 62 0.88 11.51 -9.03
N LEU A 63 1.71 10.61 -8.53
CA LEU A 63 1.88 10.43 -7.09
C LEU A 63 2.42 11.68 -6.42
N LYS A 64 3.42 12.33 -6.99
CA LYS A 64 3.96 13.60 -6.47
C LYS A 64 2.90 14.69 -6.39
N LEU A 65 2.07 14.80 -7.42
CA LEU A 65 0.95 15.74 -7.41
C LEU A 65 -0.08 15.41 -6.32
N ALA A 66 -0.40 14.13 -6.16
CA ALA A 66 -1.39 13.67 -5.20
C ALA A 66 -1.01 13.92 -3.74
N ILE A 67 0.28 13.89 -3.43
CA ILE A 67 0.78 14.00 -2.05
C ILE A 67 1.49 15.32 -1.74
N ALA A 68 1.52 16.26 -2.68
CA ALA A 68 2.28 17.50 -2.55
C ALA A 68 1.93 18.33 -1.30
N ASP A 69 0.67 18.30 -0.87
CA ASP A 69 0.17 19.02 0.30
C ASP A 69 -0.10 18.11 1.50
N LYS A 70 0.40 16.87 1.48
CA LYS A 70 0.13 15.84 2.48
C LYS A 70 1.43 15.38 3.16
N PRO A 71 1.80 15.99 4.31
CA PRO A 71 3.07 15.66 4.99
C PRO A 71 3.21 14.22 5.46
N LEU A 72 2.07 13.52 5.65
CA LEU A 72 2.08 12.11 6.02
C LEU A 72 2.82 11.24 5.00
N PHE A 73 2.71 11.58 3.72
CA PHE A 73 3.20 10.75 2.62
C PHE A 73 4.58 11.18 2.12
N THR A 74 5.41 10.20 1.83
CA THR A 74 6.63 10.35 1.04
C THR A 74 6.65 9.29 -0.05
N LEU A 75 7.56 9.42 -1.01
CA LEU A 75 7.65 8.54 -2.16
C LEU A 75 9.00 7.82 -2.14
N ASP A 76 8.99 6.52 -2.42
CA ASP A 76 10.20 5.72 -2.62
C ASP A 76 10.11 5.01 -3.97
N GLU A 77 11.05 5.30 -4.87
CA GLU A 77 11.06 4.82 -6.24
C GLU A 77 11.98 3.61 -6.44
N ARG A 78 12.47 2.99 -5.36
CA ARG A 78 13.50 1.93 -5.45
C ARG A 78 13.11 0.77 -6.36
N GLU A 79 11.84 0.35 -6.35
CA GLU A 79 11.38 -0.76 -7.19
C GLU A 79 11.38 -0.40 -8.68
N LEU A 80 11.18 0.86 -9.01
CA LEU A 80 11.22 1.34 -10.40
C LEU A 80 12.63 1.43 -10.96
N ARG A 81 13.64 1.48 -10.10
CA ARG A 81 15.06 1.56 -10.51
C ARG A 81 15.73 0.21 -10.69
N ARG A 82 15.02 -0.88 -10.35
CA ARG A 82 15.56 -2.23 -10.47
C ARG A 82 15.39 -2.77 -11.88
N ASP A 83 16.42 -3.46 -12.38
CA ASP A 83 16.37 -4.19 -13.65
C ASP A 83 15.84 -5.61 -13.48
N THR A 84 15.74 -6.09 -12.24
CA THR A 84 15.26 -7.42 -11.88
C THR A 84 13.86 -7.36 -11.29
N PRO A 85 13.10 -8.49 -11.28
CA PRO A 85 11.81 -8.52 -10.59
C PRO A 85 11.92 -8.07 -9.14
N SER A 86 10.99 -7.24 -8.70
CA SER A 86 10.92 -6.78 -7.31
C SER A 86 10.05 -7.73 -6.50
N TRP A 87 10.68 -8.36 -5.50
CA TRP A 87 9.96 -9.17 -4.52
C TRP A 87 9.72 -8.34 -3.26
N THR A 88 8.49 -8.31 -2.79
CA THR A 88 8.13 -7.55 -1.58
C THR A 88 8.98 -7.94 -0.39
N ALA A 89 9.21 -9.24 -0.18
CA ALA A 89 10.05 -9.72 0.92
C ALA A 89 11.47 -9.13 0.87
N GLN A 90 12.08 -9.07 -0.30
CA GLN A 90 13.40 -8.49 -0.49
C GLN A 90 13.41 -6.98 -0.21
N THR A 91 12.44 -6.27 -0.73
CA THR A 91 12.31 -4.82 -0.52
C THR A 91 12.17 -4.49 0.97
N LEU A 92 11.35 -5.24 1.69
CA LEU A 92 11.15 -5.03 3.12
C LEU A 92 12.37 -5.41 3.95
N GLN A 93 13.13 -6.41 3.55
CA GLN A 93 14.40 -6.76 4.16
C GLN A 93 15.42 -5.63 4.01
N GLU A 94 15.56 -5.06 2.81
CA GLU A 94 16.43 -3.92 2.55
C GLU A 94 16.03 -2.72 3.42
N TRP A 95 14.74 -2.42 3.48
CA TRP A 95 14.23 -1.33 4.29
C TRP A 95 14.54 -1.53 5.79
N ARG A 96 14.38 -2.75 6.29
CA ARG A 96 14.75 -3.09 7.66
C ARG A 96 16.24 -2.85 7.93
N GLN A 97 17.10 -3.23 7.01
CA GLN A 97 18.54 -2.99 7.14
C GLN A 97 18.88 -1.51 7.20
N GLU A 98 18.20 -0.67 6.41
CA GLU A 98 18.37 0.77 6.41
C GLU A 98 17.90 1.42 7.71
N GLN A 99 16.79 0.95 8.28
CA GLN A 99 16.15 1.55 9.44
C GLN A 99 16.69 1.04 10.79
N GLY A 100 17.43 -0.06 10.77
CA GLY A 100 17.94 -0.70 11.99
C GLY A 100 16.98 -1.72 12.60
N PRO A 101 17.44 -2.51 13.58
CA PRO A 101 16.69 -3.68 14.07
C PRO A 101 15.53 -3.37 15.02
N ARG A 102 15.44 -2.14 15.54
CA ARG A 102 14.50 -1.80 16.62
C ARG A 102 13.32 -0.96 16.21
N LYS A 103 13.42 -0.25 15.10
CA LYS A 103 12.36 0.67 14.68
C LYS A 103 11.10 -0.10 14.28
N PRO A 104 9.92 0.27 14.81
CA PRO A 104 8.67 -0.36 14.37
C PRO A 104 8.36 0.04 12.93
N LEU A 105 8.24 -0.96 12.08
CA LEU A 105 7.97 -0.81 10.65
C LEU A 105 6.78 -1.66 10.28
N ALA A 106 5.96 -1.18 9.34
CA ALA A 106 4.79 -1.89 8.85
C ALA A 106 4.70 -1.85 7.33
N PHE A 107 3.97 -2.82 6.80
CA PHE A 107 3.59 -2.89 5.39
C PHE A 107 2.06 -2.92 5.32
N ILE A 108 1.48 -1.99 4.56
CA ILE A 108 0.03 -1.86 4.43
C ILE A 108 -0.44 -2.57 3.17
N ILE A 109 -1.41 -3.46 3.32
CA ILE A 109 -2.08 -4.15 2.21
C ILE A 109 -3.60 -4.08 2.37
N GLY A 110 -4.32 -4.33 1.28
CA GLY A 110 -5.76 -4.57 1.32
C GLY A 110 -6.07 -6.02 1.70
N GLN A 111 -7.31 -6.28 2.09
CA GLN A 111 -7.76 -7.62 2.47
C GLN A 111 -7.61 -8.64 1.34
N ASP A 112 -7.86 -8.22 0.09
CA ASP A 112 -7.71 -9.13 -1.06
C ASP A 112 -6.27 -9.62 -1.20
N SER A 113 -5.28 -8.76 -0.93
CA SER A 113 -3.86 -9.14 -0.93
C SER A 113 -3.50 -10.08 0.22
N LEU A 114 -4.16 -9.96 1.38
CA LEU A 114 -3.97 -10.89 2.47
C LEU A 114 -4.34 -12.31 2.06
N LEU A 115 -5.45 -12.48 1.35
CA LEU A 115 -5.94 -13.79 0.92
C LEU A 115 -4.96 -14.52 -0.02
N THR A 116 -4.17 -13.77 -0.78
CA THR A 116 -3.14 -14.32 -1.69
C THR A 116 -1.73 -14.24 -1.12
N PHE A 117 -1.56 -13.65 0.05
CA PHE A 117 -0.26 -13.40 0.68
C PHE A 117 0.62 -14.65 0.79
N PRO A 118 0.09 -15.85 1.13
CA PRO A 118 0.91 -17.06 1.18
C PRO A 118 1.50 -17.51 -0.16
N THR A 119 1.03 -16.93 -1.28
CA THR A 119 1.61 -17.20 -2.61
C THR A 119 2.80 -16.29 -2.94
N TRP A 120 3.06 -15.28 -2.13
CA TRP A 120 4.13 -14.34 -2.39
C TRP A 120 5.50 -14.97 -2.11
N HIS A 121 6.48 -14.61 -2.93
CA HIS A 121 7.84 -15.11 -2.78
C HIS A 121 8.40 -14.81 -1.38
N ASN A 122 8.82 -15.83 -0.65
CA ASN A 122 9.36 -15.73 0.71
C ASN A 122 8.44 -14.98 1.69
N TYR A 123 7.11 -15.11 1.56
CA TYR A 123 6.16 -14.40 2.38
C TYR A 123 6.40 -14.55 3.89
N GLU A 124 6.88 -15.71 4.31
CA GLU A 124 7.15 -16.01 5.72
C GLU A 124 8.20 -15.09 6.33
N THR A 125 9.14 -14.59 5.52
CA THR A 125 10.19 -13.68 6.00
C THR A 125 9.72 -12.24 6.16
N ILE A 126 8.55 -11.88 5.63
CA ILE A 126 8.03 -10.51 5.70
C ILE A 126 7.81 -10.10 7.14
N LEU A 127 7.21 -10.96 7.96
CA LEU A 127 6.97 -10.67 9.37
C LEU A 127 8.23 -10.67 10.24
N ASP A 128 9.36 -11.17 9.73
CA ASP A 128 10.65 -11.00 10.39
C ASP A 128 11.13 -9.55 10.32
N ASN A 129 10.68 -8.79 9.35
CA ASN A 129 11.16 -7.44 9.05
C ASN A 129 10.17 -6.34 9.38
N VAL A 130 8.87 -6.60 9.25
CA VAL A 130 7.80 -5.61 9.43
C VAL A 130 6.58 -6.22 10.09
N HIS A 131 5.70 -5.36 10.59
CA HIS A 131 4.30 -5.73 10.85
C HIS A 131 3.51 -5.70 9.55
N LEU A 132 2.39 -6.40 9.51
CA LEU A 132 1.45 -6.37 8.40
C LEU A 132 0.18 -5.66 8.87
N ILE A 133 -0.21 -4.59 8.20
CA ILE A 133 -1.46 -3.88 8.46
C ILE A 133 -2.38 -4.13 7.28
N VAL A 134 -3.54 -4.70 7.56
CA VAL A 134 -4.52 -5.08 6.55
C VAL A 134 -5.73 -4.15 6.63
N CYS A 135 -6.00 -3.43 5.56
CA CYS A 135 -7.24 -2.65 5.44
C CYS A 135 -8.36 -3.61 5.07
N ARG A 136 -9.31 -3.78 5.99
CA ARG A 136 -10.43 -4.72 5.80
C ARG A 136 -11.41 -4.20 4.76
N ARG A 137 -12.03 -5.16 4.07
CA ARG A 137 -13.13 -4.88 3.14
C ARG A 137 -14.45 -5.18 3.85
N PRO A 138 -15.33 -4.19 4.10
CA PRO A 138 -16.60 -4.40 4.77
C PRO A 138 -17.47 -5.43 4.06
N GLY A 139 -18.12 -6.30 4.82
CA GLY A 139 -18.99 -7.36 4.30
C GLY A 139 -18.27 -8.63 3.87
N TYR A 140 -16.92 -8.65 3.91
CA TYR A 140 -16.12 -9.83 3.56
C TYR A 140 -15.26 -10.23 4.76
N PRO A 141 -15.41 -11.46 5.29
CA PRO A 141 -14.55 -11.92 6.38
C PRO A 141 -13.13 -12.17 5.87
N PRO A 142 -12.08 -11.83 6.65
CA PRO A 142 -10.70 -12.11 6.28
C PRO A 142 -10.33 -13.57 6.58
N THR A 143 -11.02 -14.50 5.92
CA THR A 143 -10.84 -15.94 6.12
C THR A 143 -9.94 -16.50 5.03
N MET A 144 -8.87 -17.18 5.44
CA MET A 144 -7.92 -17.79 4.51
C MET A 144 -8.52 -19.07 3.89
N ALA A 145 -8.12 -19.36 2.65
CA ALA A 145 -8.62 -20.53 1.91
C ALA A 145 -8.08 -21.85 2.49
N GLN A 146 -6.85 -21.84 3.01
CA GLN A 146 -6.21 -23.02 3.57
C GLN A 146 -6.17 -22.94 5.09
N GLU A 147 -6.41 -24.06 5.75
CA GLU A 147 -6.39 -24.13 7.21
C GLU A 147 -5.02 -23.77 7.80
N ALA A 148 -3.94 -24.20 7.15
CA ALA A 148 -2.59 -23.85 7.58
C ALA A 148 -2.31 -22.35 7.51
N ASP A 149 -2.82 -21.69 6.49
CA ASP A 149 -2.70 -20.24 6.32
C ASP A 149 -3.55 -19.49 7.36
N GLN A 150 -4.72 -20.02 7.69
CA GLN A 150 -5.56 -19.46 8.74
C GLN A 150 -4.88 -19.56 10.10
N ARG A 151 -4.23 -20.68 10.41
CA ARG A 151 -3.44 -20.84 11.64
C ARG A 151 -2.27 -19.87 11.68
N TRP A 152 -1.59 -19.66 10.55
CA TRP A 152 -0.52 -18.67 10.45
C TRP A 152 -1.04 -17.25 10.74
N LEU A 153 -2.17 -16.86 10.16
CA LEU A 153 -2.81 -15.57 10.43
C LEU A 153 -3.15 -15.43 11.91
N ASP A 154 -3.84 -16.42 12.47
CA ASP A 154 -4.31 -16.38 13.86
C ASP A 154 -3.15 -16.28 14.87
N ARG A 155 -2.02 -16.92 14.59
CA ARG A 155 -0.84 -16.83 15.46
C ARG A 155 -0.21 -15.46 15.52
N HIS A 156 -0.32 -14.69 14.45
CA HIS A 156 0.32 -13.37 14.35
C HIS A 156 -0.64 -12.21 14.60
N LEU A 157 -1.93 -12.50 14.67
CA LEU A 157 -2.96 -11.48 14.79
C LEU A 157 -2.89 -10.76 16.13
N THR A 158 -3.02 -9.44 16.08
CA THR A 158 -3.17 -8.61 17.27
C THR A 158 -4.35 -7.66 17.10
N HIS A 159 -5.04 -7.37 18.23
CA HIS A 159 -6.05 -6.32 18.29
C HIS A 159 -5.52 -5.09 19.04
N ASP A 160 -4.26 -5.13 19.48
CA ASP A 160 -3.64 -4.11 20.29
C ASP A 160 -2.73 -3.23 19.43
N VAL A 161 -3.14 -1.98 19.22
CA VAL A 161 -2.39 -0.98 18.48
C VAL A 161 -1.01 -0.75 19.11
N GLU A 162 -0.89 -0.82 20.44
CA GLU A 162 0.41 -0.63 21.11
C GLU A 162 1.44 -1.67 20.67
N SER A 163 1.03 -2.88 20.32
CA SER A 163 1.94 -3.92 19.82
C SER A 163 2.66 -3.49 18.54
N LEU A 164 2.03 -2.66 17.72
CA LEU A 164 2.65 -2.10 16.50
C LEU A 164 3.76 -1.11 16.83
N HIS A 165 3.68 -0.43 17.95
CA HIS A 165 4.66 0.57 18.39
C HIS A 165 5.74 -0.02 19.28
N ASN A 166 5.41 -1.04 20.08
CA ASN A 166 6.32 -1.66 21.06
C ASN A 166 7.27 -2.68 20.43
N ARG A 167 6.90 -3.24 19.31
CA ARG A 167 7.64 -4.31 18.63
C ARG A 167 8.13 -3.82 17.28
N PRO A 168 9.31 -4.25 16.83
CA PRO A 168 9.80 -3.84 15.50
C PRO A 168 9.03 -4.48 14.34
N SER A 169 8.52 -5.71 14.53
CA SER A 169 7.91 -6.51 13.47
C SER A 169 7.10 -7.66 14.05
N GLY A 170 6.44 -8.42 13.20
CA GLY A 170 5.95 -9.76 13.52
C GLY A 170 4.47 -9.88 13.85
N VAL A 171 3.69 -8.79 13.91
CA VAL A 171 2.25 -8.87 14.17
C VAL A 171 1.44 -8.45 12.96
N ILE A 172 0.23 -9.00 12.87
CA ILE A 172 -0.75 -8.65 11.83
C ILE A 172 -1.90 -7.92 12.51
N TYR A 173 -2.23 -6.74 12.01
CA TYR A 173 -3.30 -5.91 12.49
C TYR A 173 -4.35 -5.73 11.40
N LEU A 174 -5.59 -6.14 11.69
CA LEU A 174 -6.72 -5.98 10.77
C LEU A 174 -7.41 -4.65 11.07
N ALA A 175 -7.16 -3.66 10.23
CA ALA A 175 -7.68 -2.31 10.41
C ALA A 175 -9.10 -2.19 9.83
N GLU A 176 -9.99 -1.54 10.58
CA GLU A 176 -11.32 -1.18 10.10
C GLU A 176 -11.28 0.24 9.56
N THR A 177 -11.14 0.37 8.24
CA THR A 177 -11.18 1.64 7.55
C THR A 177 -12.43 1.72 6.68
N PRO A 178 -12.98 2.92 6.42
CA PRO A 178 -14.09 3.06 5.48
C PRO A 178 -13.71 2.51 4.11
N TRP A 179 -14.66 1.86 3.46
CA TRP A 179 -14.51 1.40 2.10
C TRP A 179 -14.87 2.52 1.12
N PHE A 180 -13.97 2.78 0.18
CA PHE A 180 -14.21 3.70 -0.93
C PHE A 180 -14.35 2.87 -2.20
N ASP A 181 -15.50 2.94 -2.85
CA ASP A 181 -15.78 2.19 -4.09
C ASP A 181 -15.16 2.91 -5.28
N ILE A 182 -13.83 3.01 -5.25
CA ILE A 182 -13.02 3.67 -6.28
C ILE A 182 -11.90 2.70 -6.66
N SER A 183 -11.75 2.45 -7.96
CA SER A 183 -10.64 1.64 -8.47
C SER A 183 -10.00 2.30 -9.68
N ALA A 184 -8.73 2.01 -9.92
CA ALA A 184 -8.04 2.49 -11.12
C ALA A 184 -8.72 2.02 -12.40
N THR A 185 -9.19 0.78 -12.42
CA THR A 185 -9.93 0.22 -13.56
C THR A 185 -11.17 1.04 -13.90
N ILE A 186 -11.99 1.35 -12.90
CA ILE A 186 -13.20 2.17 -13.11
C ILE A 186 -12.83 3.57 -13.61
N ILE A 187 -11.80 4.19 -13.02
CA ILE A 187 -11.33 5.51 -13.45
C ILE A 187 -10.90 5.49 -14.91
N ARG A 188 -10.08 4.53 -15.32
CA ARG A 188 -9.63 4.40 -16.71
C ARG A 188 -10.80 4.22 -17.68
N GLN A 189 -11.76 3.36 -17.32
CA GLN A 189 -12.97 3.12 -18.13
C GLN A 189 -13.82 4.39 -18.29
N ARG A 190 -14.00 5.14 -17.20
CA ARG A 190 -14.78 6.39 -17.25
C ARG A 190 -14.08 7.46 -18.09
N LEU A 191 -12.78 7.60 -17.97
CA LEU A 191 -12.00 8.54 -18.77
C LEU A 191 -12.05 8.19 -20.25
N GLU A 192 -11.96 6.91 -20.60
CA GLU A 192 -12.10 6.43 -21.97
C GLU A 192 -13.45 6.82 -22.58
N ARG A 193 -14.51 6.82 -21.77
CA ARG A 193 -15.86 7.19 -22.18
C ARG A 193 -16.16 8.68 -22.11
N GLY A 194 -15.18 9.49 -21.68
CA GLY A 194 -15.39 10.92 -21.47
C GLY A 194 -16.26 11.27 -20.26
N GLU A 195 -16.42 10.33 -19.32
CA GLU A 195 -17.17 10.56 -18.10
C GLU A 195 -16.34 11.23 -17.01
N SER A 196 -17.02 11.96 -16.10
CA SER A 196 -16.33 12.68 -15.01
C SER A 196 -15.75 11.72 -13.95
N CYS A 197 -14.52 12.01 -13.51
CA CYS A 197 -13.86 11.35 -12.38
C CYS A 197 -13.48 12.34 -11.27
N ALA A 198 -14.06 13.54 -11.27
CA ALA A 198 -13.65 14.65 -10.40
C ALA A 198 -13.68 14.30 -8.89
N GLU A 199 -14.56 13.39 -8.47
CA GLU A 199 -14.69 12.98 -7.06
C GLU A 199 -13.81 11.78 -6.70
N MET A 200 -13.12 11.18 -7.67
CA MET A 200 -12.39 9.91 -7.50
C MET A 200 -10.89 10.11 -7.25
N LEU A 201 -10.33 11.23 -7.69
CA LEU A 201 -8.91 11.50 -7.57
C LEU A 201 -8.64 13.00 -7.46
N PRO A 202 -7.43 13.39 -6.97
CA PRO A 202 -7.11 14.81 -6.82
C PRO A 202 -7.18 15.57 -8.14
N ALA A 203 -7.65 16.81 -8.07
CA ALA A 203 -7.82 17.67 -9.26
C ALA A 203 -6.51 17.83 -10.04
N ALA A 204 -5.38 18.01 -9.35
CA ALA A 204 -4.07 18.15 -9.99
C ALA A 204 -3.67 16.90 -10.79
N VAL A 205 -4.03 15.73 -10.29
CA VAL A 205 -3.78 14.46 -11.00
C VAL A 205 -4.66 14.38 -12.25
N LEU A 206 -5.93 14.74 -12.13
CA LEU A 206 -6.86 14.73 -13.26
C LEU A 206 -6.43 15.71 -14.36
N ASP A 207 -5.97 16.90 -13.99
CA ASP A 207 -5.42 17.88 -14.94
C ASP A 207 -4.21 17.33 -15.69
N TYR A 208 -3.30 16.70 -14.97
CA TYR A 208 -2.13 16.05 -15.57
C TYR A 208 -2.52 14.93 -16.55
N ILE A 209 -3.50 14.10 -16.19
CA ILE A 209 -4.03 13.03 -17.06
C ILE A 209 -4.54 13.63 -18.38
N ARG A 210 -5.26 14.73 -18.31
CA ARG A 210 -5.79 15.42 -19.49
C ARG A 210 -4.67 16.03 -20.34
N GLU A 211 -3.70 16.69 -19.71
CA GLU A 211 -2.56 17.28 -20.41
C GLU A 211 -1.71 16.25 -21.14
N GLN A 212 -1.55 15.06 -20.53
CA GLN A 212 -0.74 13.97 -21.10
C GLN A 212 -1.54 13.06 -22.05
N GLY A 213 -2.84 13.24 -22.14
CA GLY A 213 -3.71 12.37 -22.95
C GLY A 213 -3.72 10.91 -22.46
N LEU A 214 -3.64 10.71 -21.14
CA LEU A 214 -3.66 9.36 -20.55
C LEU A 214 -5.08 8.82 -20.44
N TYR A 215 -5.23 7.50 -20.59
CA TYR A 215 -6.48 6.79 -20.37
C TYR A 215 -7.64 7.24 -21.26
N CYS A 216 -7.36 7.74 -22.44
CA CYS A 216 -8.39 8.17 -23.40
C CYS A 216 -8.64 7.17 -24.53
#